data_fe25f766ced5a91d3e6b739f5492ff54
#
_entry.id   fe25f766ced5a91d3e6b739f5492ff54
#
_cell.length_a   1.000
_cell.length_b   1.000
_cell.length_c   1.000
_cell.angle_alpha   90.00
_cell.angle_beta   90.00
_cell.angle_gamma   90.00
#
_symmetry.space_group_name_H-M   'P 1'
#
loop_
_entity.id
_entity.type
_entity.pdbx_description
1 polymer ?
#
loop_
_entity_poly.entity_id
_entity_poly.type
_entity_poly.pdbx_seq_one_letter_code
_entity_poly.pdbx_strand_id
1 'polypeptide(L)'
;MKPLFKMDIKNYADSDIHIRRPSARAVIRVEDGRLAMVYSRKYQYYKFPGGGIRNGEDNTEALAREVLEETGLHIKKDSIREYGSVLRLQKNGMHKNTVFEQENFYYTCSAETSVEQQNLDDYEKQSGFELQYICALDAAAVNKACTVQDDFDLVMIARDTAVLEIYSGKIPEPSVSMAEFLLKAAVKSNPGPWEQHSRYTAESAGRIAGRCPELDPERAYIYGLLHDIGRKFGISGLAHVYDGYHYLADMGYTNAARIALTHSFNRKDIRDYIGKFDIAQYAQDEISMLLADIEYDDYDCLIQLCDAIAKADGIVPLEERMNDVKKRHGYYPQKKWDRNLWLKEYFEEKMQEELYQAAGTAEKPEVTGHA
;
A
#
# COMPACT_ATOMS: atom_id res chain seq x y z
N MET A 1 23.07 -4.95 -7.69
CA MET A 1 22.03 -5.48 -6.77
C MET A 1 20.68 -5.45 -7.45
N LYS A 2 19.82 -6.48 -7.27
CA LYS A 2 18.48 -6.56 -7.91
C LYS A 2 17.50 -5.61 -7.19
N PRO A 3 16.74 -4.75 -7.91
CA PRO A 3 15.64 -3.99 -7.31
C PRO A 3 14.55 -4.94 -6.78
N LEU A 4 14.06 -4.68 -5.56
CA LEU A 4 12.89 -5.36 -4.99
C LEU A 4 11.61 -4.61 -5.38
N PHE A 5 11.58 -3.31 -5.09
CA PHE A 5 10.49 -2.40 -5.45
C PHE A 5 10.97 -0.94 -5.33
N LYS A 6 10.11 0.00 -5.79
CA LYS A 6 10.33 1.44 -5.71
C LYS A 6 9.20 2.10 -4.92
N MET A 7 9.46 2.51 -3.70
CA MET A 7 8.49 3.21 -2.84
C MET A 7 8.53 4.72 -3.12
N ASP A 8 7.83 5.13 -4.16
CA ASP A 8 7.78 6.51 -4.63
C ASP A 8 6.42 7.14 -4.30
N ILE A 9 6.38 7.97 -3.28
CA ILE A 9 5.13 8.57 -2.79
C ILE A 9 4.54 9.59 -3.78
N LYS A 10 5.36 10.16 -4.68
CA LYS A 10 4.89 11.18 -5.64
C LYS A 10 4.14 12.35 -4.97
N ASN A 11 4.64 12.81 -3.82
CA ASN A 11 4.06 13.92 -3.04
C ASN A 11 4.92 15.19 -3.11
N TYR A 12 5.74 15.31 -4.13
CA TYR A 12 6.68 16.38 -4.43
C TYR A 12 6.49 16.86 -5.86
N ALA A 13 7.07 18.02 -6.21
CA ALA A 13 7.05 18.55 -7.57
C ALA A 13 8.25 18.05 -8.39
N ASP A 14 8.10 17.91 -9.71
CA ASP A 14 9.19 17.49 -10.60
C ASP A 14 10.38 18.46 -10.60
N SER A 15 10.13 19.72 -10.19
CA SER A 15 11.17 20.76 -10.04
C SER A 15 11.93 20.70 -8.71
N ASP A 16 11.50 19.84 -7.76
CA ASP A 16 12.13 19.75 -6.44
C ASP A 16 13.53 19.10 -6.55
N ILE A 17 14.46 19.56 -5.72
CA ILE A 17 15.86 19.10 -5.74
C ILE A 17 15.98 17.79 -4.97
N HIS A 18 16.56 16.77 -5.57
CA HIS A 18 16.78 15.47 -4.94
C HIS A 18 17.99 15.50 -4.01
N ILE A 19 17.75 15.19 -2.73
CA ILE A 19 18.78 14.98 -1.70
C ILE A 19 18.99 13.48 -1.54
N ARG A 20 20.11 12.98 -2.07
CA ARG A 20 20.45 11.55 -2.05
C ARG A 20 21.11 11.15 -0.74
N ARG A 21 20.60 10.10 -0.12
CA ARG A 21 21.13 9.54 1.13
C ARG A 21 21.08 7.99 1.08
N PRO A 22 22.01 7.34 0.36
CA PRO A 22 22.04 5.88 0.29
C PRO A 22 22.26 5.27 1.67
N SER A 23 21.74 4.06 1.89
CA SER A 23 21.88 3.33 3.14
C SER A 23 22.12 1.85 2.91
N ALA A 24 22.82 1.21 3.85
CA ALA A 24 23.02 -0.25 3.89
C ALA A 24 22.24 -0.85 5.07
N ARG A 25 21.52 -1.95 4.81
CA ARG A 25 20.61 -2.62 5.77
C ARG A 25 20.96 -4.11 5.86
N ALA A 26 21.00 -4.65 7.07
CA ALA A 26 21.35 -6.03 7.33
C ALA A 26 20.11 -6.90 7.62
N VAL A 27 19.98 -7.98 6.85
CA VAL A 27 19.05 -9.08 7.14
C VAL A 27 19.87 -10.16 7.85
N ILE A 28 19.94 -10.08 9.18
CA ILE A 28 20.76 -10.97 10.00
C ILE A 28 19.88 -12.11 10.49
N ARG A 29 20.10 -13.31 9.94
CA ARG A 29 19.40 -14.52 10.39
C ARG A 29 20.20 -15.24 11.47
N VAL A 30 19.54 -15.56 12.59
CA VAL A 30 20.10 -16.39 13.65
C VAL A 30 19.75 -17.88 13.46
N GLU A 31 20.37 -18.76 14.24
CA GLU A 31 20.30 -20.21 14.03
C GLU A 31 18.88 -20.79 14.10
N ASP A 32 18.02 -20.23 14.96
CA ASP A 32 16.61 -20.64 15.10
C ASP A 32 15.66 -20.07 14.02
N GLY A 33 16.21 -19.34 13.04
CA GLY A 33 15.47 -18.78 11.92
C GLY A 33 14.89 -17.39 12.14
N ARG A 34 14.98 -16.83 13.36
CA ARG A 34 14.60 -15.44 13.64
C ARG A 34 15.58 -14.46 13.02
N LEU A 35 15.16 -13.21 12.94
CA LEU A 35 16.00 -12.09 12.52
C LEU A 35 16.44 -11.26 13.73
N ALA A 36 17.68 -10.79 13.70
CA ALA A 36 18.14 -9.75 14.61
C ALA A 36 17.69 -8.40 14.07
N MET A 37 16.80 -7.73 14.77
CA MET A 37 16.16 -6.48 14.38
C MET A 37 16.40 -5.41 15.45
N VAL A 38 16.35 -4.14 15.04
CA VAL A 38 16.28 -3.01 15.96
C VAL A 38 14.82 -2.73 16.29
N TYR A 39 14.46 -2.78 17.57
CA TYR A 39 13.13 -2.45 18.06
C TYR A 39 13.12 -1.04 18.67
N SER A 40 12.18 -0.21 18.30
CA SER A 40 11.93 1.08 18.94
C SER A 40 10.90 0.91 20.06
N ARG A 41 11.33 1.04 21.32
CA ARG A 41 10.41 0.98 22.48
C ARG A 41 9.38 2.11 22.47
N LYS A 42 9.79 3.30 22.06
CA LYS A 42 8.95 4.47 22.06
C LYS A 42 7.83 4.40 21.02
N TYR A 43 8.18 3.92 19.84
CA TYR A 43 7.26 3.93 18.69
C TYR A 43 6.72 2.53 18.35
N GLN A 44 7.22 1.48 19.00
CA GLN A 44 6.75 0.09 18.89
C GLN A 44 6.79 -0.45 17.45
N TYR A 45 7.93 -0.28 16.77
CA TYR A 45 8.17 -0.86 15.46
C TYR A 45 9.55 -1.52 15.37
N TYR A 46 9.72 -2.38 14.38
CA TYR A 46 10.97 -3.01 14.01
C TYR A 46 11.57 -2.42 12.75
N LYS A 47 12.88 -2.22 12.72
CA LYS A 47 13.63 -1.87 11.52
C LYS A 47 14.82 -2.81 11.33
N PHE A 48 15.26 -3.00 10.08
CA PHE A 48 16.51 -3.68 9.83
C PHE A 48 17.68 -2.86 10.38
N PRO A 49 18.65 -3.49 11.06
CA PRO A 49 19.87 -2.81 11.47
C PRO A 49 20.60 -2.22 10.27
N GLY A 50 21.12 -1.01 10.43
CA GLY A 50 21.83 -0.33 9.36
C GLY A 50 21.40 1.13 9.20
N GLY A 51 22.20 1.89 8.45
CA GLY A 51 22.04 3.34 8.31
C GLY A 51 22.71 3.91 7.09
N GLY A 52 22.98 5.20 7.15
CA GLY A 52 23.50 5.97 6.02
C GLY A 52 24.95 5.59 5.66
N ILE A 53 25.22 5.50 4.36
CA ILE A 53 26.56 5.32 3.80
C ILE A 53 27.25 6.69 3.79
N ARG A 54 28.44 6.80 4.42
CA ARG A 54 29.22 8.04 4.45
C ARG A 54 29.98 8.25 3.15
N ASN A 55 30.38 9.49 2.85
CA ASN A 55 31.16 9.77 1.64
C ASN A 55 32.46 8.99 1.63
N GLY A 56 32.67 8.18 0.57
CA GLY A 56 33.88 7.36 0.40
C GLY A 56 33.86 6.03 1.18
N GLU A 57 32.80 5.74 1.90
CA GLU A 57 32.61 4.46 2.61
C GLU A 57 32.04 3.40 1.65
N ASP A 58 32.55 2.19 1.72
CA ASP A 58 31.96 1.04 1.03
C ASP A 58 30.66 0.61 1.71
N ASN A 59 29.70 0.08 0.93
CA ASN A 59 28.42 -0.35 1.45
C ASN A 59 28.52 -1.40 2.57
N THR A 60 29.50 -2.32 2.47
CA THR A 60 29.71 -3.37 3.46
C THR A 60 30.44 -2.86 4.70
N GLU A 61 31.25 -1.84 4.57
CA GLU A 61 31.86 -1.14 5.70
C GLU A 61 30.79 -0.36 6.48
N ALA A 62 29.93 0.41 5.76
CA ALA A 62 28.79 1.09 6.36
C ALA A 62 27.87 0.11 7.08
N LEU A 63 27.55 -1.02 6.43
CA LEU A 63 26.73 -2.07 7.01
C LEU A 63 27.31 -2.58 8.33
N ALA A 64 28.59 -2.93 8.36
CA ALA A 64 29.24 -3.47 9.56
C ALA A 64 29.30 -2.43 10.70
N ARG A 65 29.59 -1.17 10.40
CA ARG A 65 29.64 -0.07 11.35
C ARG A 65 28.27 0.17 11.99
N GLU A 66 27.24 0.36 11.15
CA GLU A 66 25.88 0.64 11.61
C GLU A 66 25.27 -0.51 12.42
N VAL A 67 25.49 -1.76 11.98
CA VAL A 67 25.04 -2.94 12.74
C VAL A 67 25.69 -2.99 14.12
N LEU A 68 27.00 -2.73 14.21
CA LEU A 68 27.68 -2.68 15.49
C LEU A 68 27.16 -1.54 16.38
N GLU A 69 27.01 -0.34 15.84
CA GLU A 69 26.51 0.84 16.55
C GLU A 69 25.09 0.59 17.09
N GLU A 70 24.16 0.07 16.25
CA GLU A 70 22.75 -0.10 16.61
C GLU A 70 22.43 -1.37 17.40
N THR A 71 23.23 -2.43 17.28
CA THR A 71 22.89 -3.74 17.86
C THR A 71 23.97 -4.31 18.78
N GLY A 72 25.20 -3.85 18.69
CA GLY A 72 26.36 -4.45 19.34
C GLY A 72 26.83 -5.77 18.69
N LEU A 73 26.30 -6.15 17.53
CA LEU A 73 26.65 -7.37 16.82
C LEU A 73 27.80 -7.13 15.83
N HIS A 74 28.76 -8.06 15.80
CA HIS A 74 29.78 -8.09 14.74
C HIS A 74 29.33 -8.97 13.57
N ILE A 75 29.24 -8.38 12.38
CA ILE A 75 28.93 -9.11 11.14
C ILE A 75 30.15 -9.96 10.73
N LYS A 76 29.92 -11.22 10.37
CA LYS A 76 30.90 -12.07 9.70
C LYS A 76 31.03 -11.62 8.24
N LYS A 77 32.10 -10.88 7.90
CA LYS A 77 32.29 -10.27 6.58
C LYS A 77 32.14 -11.25 5.42
N ASP A 78 32.64 -12.47 5.58
CA ASP A 78 32.59 -13.52 4.55
C ASP A 78 31.16 -14.06 4.32
N SER A 79 30.21 -13.72 5.18
CA SER A 79 28.80 -14.13 5.06
C SER A 79 27.93 -13.12 4.32
N ILE A 80 28.43 -11.92 4.06
CA ILE A 80 27.65 -10.85 3.42
C ILE A 80 27.31 -11.25 1.98
N ARG A 81 26.02 -11.21 1.64
CA ARG A 81 25.50 -11.45 0.29
C ARG A 81 24.46 -10.39 -0.04
N GLU A 82 24.47 -9.91 -1.28
CA GLU A 82 23.43 -9.01 -1.79
C GLU A 82 22.05 -9.69 -1.74
N TYR A 83 21.07 -9.01 -1.18
CA TYR A 83 19.68 -9.47 -1.16
C TYR A 83 18.83 -8.70 -2.18
N GLY A 84 18.85 -7.39 -2.13
CA GLY A 84 18.13 -6.53 -3.06
C GLY A 84 18.18 -5.06 -2.65
N SER A 85 17.66 -4.17 -3.50
CA SER A 85 17.56 -2.74 -3.18
C SER A 85 16.14 -2.22 -3.24
N VAL A 86 15.86 -1.18 -2.45
CA VAL A 86 14.59 -0.43 -2.47
C VAL A 86 14.92 1.05 -2.63
N LEU A 87 14.39 1.65 -3.70
CA LEU A 87 14.44 3.10 -3.87
C LEU A 87 13.23 3.75 -3.19
N ARG A 88 13.49 4.60 -2.19
CA ARG A 88 12.47 5.40 -1.50
C ARG A 88 12.55 6.85 -1.96
N LEU A 89 11.40 7.40 -2.39
CA LEU A 89 11.25 8.78 -2.84
C LEU A 89 10.02 9.40 -2.17
N GLN A 90 10.23 10.53 -1.50
CA GLN A 90 9.15 11.32 -0.92
C GLN A 90 9.60 12.74 -0.67
N LYS A 91 8.64 13.64 -0.46
CA LYS A 91 8.92 15.01 -0.02
C LYS A 91 9.78 14.99 1.25
N ASN A 92 10.81 15.82 1.29
CA ASN A 92 11.65 15.98 2.47
C ASN A 92 10.91 16.82 3.52
N GLY A 93 10.78 16.30 4.74
CA GLY A 93 10.11 17.01 5.85
C GLY A 93 10.93 18.19 6.39
N MET A 94 12.26 18.15 6.29
CA MET A 94 13.17 19.16 6.87
C MET A 94 13.50 20.31 5.92
N HIS A 95 13.52 20.07 4.63
CA HIS A 95 13.91 21.05 3.61
C HIS A 95 12.80 21.27 2.58
N LYS A 96 12.39 22.54 2.40
CA LYS A 96 11.36 22.90 1.41
C LYS A 96 11.88 22.66 0.00
N ASN A 97 10.98 22.30 -0.92
CA ASN A 97 11.25 22.07 -2.34
C ASN A 97 12.37 21.05 -2.58
N THR A 98 12.44 20.03 -1.74
CA THR A 98 13.39 18.93 -1.89
C THR A 98 12.72 17.58 -1.74
N VAL A 99 13.26 16.61 -2.47
CA VAL A 99 12.90 15.19 -2.42
C VAL A 99 13.93 14.45 -1.58
N PHE A 100 13.48 13.67 -0.62
CA PHE A 100 14.32 12.68 0.03
C PHE A 100 14.41 11.45 -0.87
N GLU A 101 15.60 11.23 -1.43
CA GLU A 101 15.90 10.08 -2.28
C GLU A 101 16.84 9.15 -1.54
N GLN A 102 16.36 7.96 -1.22
CA GLN A 102 17.14 6.98 -0.48
C GLN A 102 17.12 5.63 -1.18
N GLU A 103 18.26 5.22 -1.73
CA GLU A 103 18.48 3.85 -2.15
C GLU A 103 18.95 3.03 -0.93
N ASN A 104 18.16 2.02 -0.57
CA ASN A 104 18.41 1.16 0.55
C ASN A 104 18.92 -0.19 0.03
N PHE A 105 20.18 -0.51 0.30
CA PHE A 105 20.83 -1.76 -0.08
C PHE A 105 20.69 -2.77 1.03
N TYR A 106 19.99 -3.87 0.78
CA TYR A 106 19.79 -4.95 1.74
C TYR A 106 20.77 -6.08 1.50
N TYR A 107 21.40 -6.54 2.57
CA TYR A 107 22.37 -7.64 2.57
C TYR A 107 21.93 -8.71 3.56
N THR A 108 21.91 -9.98 3.14
CA THR A 108 21.84 -11.09 4.08
C THR A 108 23.21 -11.34 4.66
N CYS A 109 23.29 -11.58 5.96
CA CYS A 109 24.55 -11.91 6.64
C CYS A 109 24.28 -12.67 7.93
N SER A 110 25.35 -13.22 8.51
CA SER A 110 25.37 -13.75 9.87
C SER A 110 26.25 -12.88 10.76
N ALA A 111 25.98 -12.92 12.05
CA ALA A 111 26.76 -12.23 13.07
C ALA A 111 27.49 -13.23 13.98
N GLU A 112 28.46 -12.72 14.75
CA GLU A 112 29.06 -13.45 15.87
C GLU A 112 28.05 -13.59 17.02
N THR A 113 28.30 -14.52 17.93
CA THR A 113 27.42 -14.75 19.08
C THR A 113 27.64 -13.75 20.22
N SER A 114 28.78 -13.05 20.21
CA SER A 114 29.08 -11.99 21.16
C SER A 114 28.34 -10.72 20.83
N VAL A 115 27.75 -10.08 21.84
CA VAL A 115 27.08 -8.81 21.73
C VAL A 115 27.80 -7.78 22.58
N GLU A 116 28.25 -6.70 21.97
CA GLU A 116 28.83 -5.55 22.66
C GLU A 116 27.77 -4.53 23.07
N GLN A 117 28.19 -3.51 23.81
CA GLN A 117 27.31 -2.42 24.14
C GLN A 117 26.98 -1.58 22.89
N GLN A 118 25.71 -1.30 22.66
CA GLN A 118 25.24 -0.39 21.59
C GLN A 118 25.85 1.02 21.75
N ASN A 119 26.16 1.65 20.62
CA ASN A 119 26.66 3.02 20.56
C ASN A 119 25.68 3.90 19.79
N LEU A 120 24.49 4.09 20.36
CA LEU A 120 23.38 4.81 19.76
C LEU A 120 23.61 6.32 19.72
N ASP A 121 23.11 6.98 18.69
CA ASP A 121 23.02 8.44 18.64
C ASP A 121 21.90 8.99 19.55
N ASP A 122 21.76 10.31 19.64
CA ASP A 122 20.78 10.94 20.54
C ASP A 122 19.32 10.62 20.12
N TYR A 123 19.03 10.55 18.83
CA TYR A 123 17.69 10.19 18.32
C TYR A 123 17.37 8.72 18.63
N GLU A 124 18.32 7.85 18.41
CA GLU A 124 18.20 6.39 18.65
C GLU A 124 18.00 6.09 20.15
N LYS A 125 18.77 6.78 21.01
CA LYS A 125 18.57 6.72 22.47
C LYS A 125 17.19 7.20 22.88
N GLN A 126 16.72 8.34 22.33
CA GLN A 126 15.39 8.87 22.61
C GLN A 126 14.27 7.95 22.08
N SER A 127 14.51 7.25 21.00
CA SER A 127 13.60 6.27 20.42
C SER A 127 13.61 4.93 21.17
N GLY A 128 14.59 4.75 22.08
CA GLY A 128 14.74 3.54 22.88
C GLY A 128 15.08 2.32 22.03
N PHE A 129 16.03 2.47 21.10
CA PHE A 129 16.43 1.37 20.21
C PHE A 129 17.13 0.27 20.99
N GLU A 130 16.68 -0.96 20.76
CA GLU A 130 17.27 -2.16 21.34
C GLU A 130 17.31 -3.31 20.34
N LEU A 131 18.29 -4.18 20.48
CA LEU A 131 18.36 -5.42 19.72
C LEU A 131 17.29 -6.39 20.22
N GLN A 132 16.50 -6.92 19.29
CA GLN A 132 15.56 -8.01 19.55
C GLN A 132 15.65 -9.08 18.46
N TYR A 133 15.29 -10.33 18.81
CA TYR A 133 15.23 -11.46 17.89
C TYR A 133 13.79 -11.87 17.67
N ILE A 134 13.31 -11.76 16.42
CA ILE A 134 11.89 -11.94 16.08
C ILE A 134 11.72 -12.63 14.72
N CYS A 135 10.63 -13.37 14.55
CA CYS A 135 10.25 -13.90 13.24
C CYS A 135 9.87 -12.75 12.29
N ALA A 136 10.25 -12.87 11.01
CA ALA A 136 10.04 -11.78 10.05
C ALA A 136 8.55 -11.38 9.90
N LEU A 137 7.64 -12.36 9.90
CA LEU A 137 6.20 -12.07 9.79
C LEU A 137 5.62 -11.45 11.08
N ASP A 138 6.15 -11.81 12.25
CA ASP A 138 5.73 -11.21 13.51
C ASP A 138 6.18 -9.74 13.57
N ALA A 139 7.42 -9.45 13.13
CA ALA A 139 7.90 -8.07 13.00
C ALA A 139 7.06 -7.26 12.01
N ALA A 140 6.70 -7.85 10.86
CA ALA A 140 5.82 -7.23 9.89
C ALA A 140 4.43 -6.93 10.46
N ALA A 141 3.86 -7.85 11.24
CA ALA A 141 2.56 -7.65 11.90
C ALA A 141 2.61 -6.52 12.93
N VAL A 142 3.65 -6.46 13.77
CA VAL A 142 3.86 -5.35 14.71
C VAL A 142 3.97 -4.02 13.98
N ASN A 143 4.74 -3.97 12.89
CA ASN A 143 4.90 -2.76 12.08
C ASN A 143 3.59 -2.30 11.44
N LYS A 144 2.75 -3.22 10.98
CA LYS A 144 1.43 -2.87 10.40
C LYS A 144 0.46 -2.31 11.44
N ALA A 145 0.53 -2.80 12.67
CA ALA A 145 -0.28 -2.30 13.78
C ALA A 145 0.25 -1.00 14.38
N CYS A 146 1.48 -0.59 14.02
CA CYS A 146 2.12 0.61 14.57
C CYS A 146 1.41 1.88 14.09
N THR A 147 1.14 2.80 15.02
CA THR A 147 0.59 4.11 14.74
C THR A 147 1.64 5.19 14.98
N VAL A 148 2.33 5.60 13.93
CA VAL A 148 3.25 6.76 13.98
C VAL A 148 2.55 7.99 13.41
N GLN A 149 2.85 9.15 14.00
CA GLN A 149 2.26 10.43 13.55
C GLN A 149 3.05 11.09 12.43
N ASP A 150 4.31 10.71 12.26
CA ASP A 150 5.18 11.28 11.24
C ASP A 150 5.08 10.47 9.94
N ASP A 151 4.63 11.12 8.87
CA ASP A 151 4.53 10.57 7.53
C ASP A 151 5.88 10.03 7.01
N PHE A 152 7.00 10.63 7.45
CA PHE A 152 8.34 10.19 7.04
C PHE A 152 8.71 8.84 7.66
N ASP A 153 8.43 8.66 8.96
CA ASP A 153 8.65 7.39 9.65
C ASP A 153 7.70 6.31 9.16
N LEU A 154 6.44 6.65 8.88
CA LEU A 154 5.46 5.71 8.32
C LEU A 154 5.95 5.06 7.03
N VAL A 155 6.49 5.86 6.09
CA VAL A 155 7.02 5.33 4.82
C VAL A 155 8.28 4.47 5.04
N MET A 156 9.11 4.80 6.04
CA MET A 156 10.26 3.98 6.42
C MET A 156 9.80 2.62 6.97
N ILE A 157 8.83 2.62 7.87
CA ILE A 157 8.27 1.39 8.46
C ILE A 157 7.61 0.54 7.37
N ALA A 158 6.81 1.14 6.50
CA ALA A 158 6.16 0.43 5.39
C ALA A 158 7.17 -0.21 4.43
N ARG A 159 8.30 0.47 4.15
CA ARG A 159 9.41 -0.09 3.36
C ARG A 159 9.99 -1.34 4.00
N ASP A 160 10.35 -1.25 5.28
CA ASP A 160 10.96 -2.39 5.99
C ASP A 160 9.95 -3.55 6.17
N THR A 161 8.67 -3.23 6.39
CA THR A 161 7.59 -4.22 6.44
C THR A 161 7.46 -4.99 5.13
N ALA A 162 7.46 -4.28 3.99
CA ALA A 162 7.40 -4.93 2.67
C ALA A 162 8.63 -5.83 2.43
N VAL A 163 9.83 -5.42 2.85
CA VAL A 163 11.03 -6.27 2.75
C VAL A 163 10.92 -7.50 3.65
N LEU A 164 10.36 -7.40 4.87
CA LEU A 164 10.10 -8.53 5.76
C LEU A 164 9.14 -9.54 5.13
N GLU A 165 8.07 -9.05 4.48
CA GLU A 165 7.09 -9.90 3.78
C GLU A 165 7.73 -10.60 2.58
N ILE A 166 8.50 -9.88 1.74
CA ILE A 166 9.23 -10.48 0.60
C ILE A 166 10.24 -11.53 1.09
N TYR A 167 10.99 -11.23 2.17
CA TYR A 167 11.92 -12.18 2.76
C TYR A 167 11.23 -13.47 3.23
N SER A 168 9.98 -13.36 3.66
CA SER A 168 9.14 -14.49 4.09
C SER A 168 8.38 -15.16 2.94
N GLY A 169 8.64 -14.78 1.69
CA GLY A 169 7.94 -15.32 0.51
C GLY A 169 6.48 -14.88 0.39
N LYS A 170 6.13 -13.74 0.99
CA LYS A 170 4.79 -13.13 0.90
C LYS A 170 4.80 -11.98 -0.08
N ILE A 171 3.62 -11.70 -0.65
CA ILE A 171 3.36 -10.47 -1.40
C ILE A 171 3.14 -9.34 -0.40
N PRO A 172 3.84 -8.20 -0.53
CA PRO A 172 3.64 -7.07 0.35
C PRO A 172 2.23 -6.48 0.28
N GLU A 173 1.70 -6.14 1.45
CA GLU A 173 0.43 -5.44 1.58
C GLU A 173 0.63 -4.17 2.42
N PRO A 174 0.04 -3.02 2.02
CA PRO A 174 0.10 -1.83 2.85
C PRO A 174 -0.66 -2.05 4.18
N SER A 175 -0.24 -1.37 5.24
CA SER A 175 -1.08 -1.25 6.45
C SER A 175 -2.22 -0.27 6.20
N VAL A 176 -3.25 -0.29 7.07
CA VAL A 176 -4.31 0.73 7.04
C VAL A 176 -3.73 2.14 7.11
N SER A 177 -2.78 2.38 8.01
CA SER A 177 -2.12 3.69 8.16
C SER A 177 -1.41 4.12 6.87
N MET A 178 -0.75 3.18 6.17
CA MET A 178 -0.10 3.48 4.89
C MET A 178 -1.12 3.74 3.77
N ALA A 179 -2.21 2.98 3.70
CA ALA A 179 -3.27 3.20 2.72
C ALA A 179 -3.96 4.56 2.91
N GLU A 180 -4.28 4.93 4.16
CA GLU A 180 -4.83 6.25 4.51
C GLU A 180 -3.86 7.39 4.16
N PHE A 181 -2.58 7.19 4.41
CA PHE A 181 -1.55 8.18 4.03
C PHE A 181 -1.46 8.34 2.51
N LEU A 182 -1.47 7.23 1.75
CA LEU A 182 -1.44 7.28 0.28
C LEU A 182 -2.68 8.00 -0.27
N LEU A 183 -3.88 7.70 0.25
CA LEU A 183 -5.11 8.40 -0.13
C LEU A 183 -5.01 9.90 0.18
N LYS A 184 -4.61 10.27 1.40
CA LYS A 184 -4.44 11.67 1.82
C LYS A 184 -3.43 12.41 0.93
N ALA A 185 -2.29 11.79 0.62
CA ALA A 185 -1.30 12.37 -0.28
C ALA A 185 -1.83 12.54 -1.70
N ALA A 186 -2.61 11.58 -2.17
CA ALA A 186 -3.24 11.60 -3.49
C ALA A 186 -4.31 12.71 -3.59
N VAL A 187 -5.19 12.83 -2.61
CA VAL A 187 -6.18 13.91 -2.52
C VAL A 187 -5.54 15.28 -2.48
N LYS A 188 -4.41 15.42 -1.78
CA LYS A 188 -3.66 16.69 -1.77
C LYS A 188 -3.13 17.07 -3.15
N SER A 189 -2.76 16.09 -3.97
CA SER A 189 -2.28 16.31 -5.35
C SER A 189 -3.42 16.64 -6.30
N ASN A 190 -4.58 15.99 -6.17
CA ASN A 190 -5.77 16.18 -6.99
C ASN A 190 -7.04 16.09 -6.15
N PRO A 191 -7.47 17.18 -5.49
CA PRO A 191 -8.69 17.19 -4.68
C PRO A 191 -9.95 16.92 -5.50
N GLY A 192 -10.90 16.15 -4.95
CA GLY A 192 -12.15 15.87 -5.62
C GLY A 192 -13.09 14.96 -4.84
N PRO A 193 -14.33 14.77 -5.31
CA PRO A 193 -15.32 13.94 -4.62
C PRO A 193 -14.96 12.44 -4.60
N TRP A 194 -13.96 12.04 -5.36
CA TRP A 194 -13.45 10.68 -5.42
C TRP A 194 -12.86 10.21 -4.08
N GLU A 195 -12.38 11.13 -3.21
CA GLU A 195 -11.95 10.78 -1.86
C GLU A 195 -13.09 10.14 -1.06
N GLN A 196 -14.23 10.82 -0.99
CA GLN A 196 -15.39 10.31 -0.23
C GLN A 196 -15.95 9.04 -0.86
N HIS A 197 -15.97 8.96 -2.18
CA HIS A 197 -16.32 7.73 -2.89
C HIS A 197 -15.41 6.56 -2.48
N SER A 198 -14.07 6.74 -2.47
CA SER A 198 -13.13 5.71 -2.03
C SER A 198 -13.34 5.31 -0.57
N ARG A 199 -13.67 6.26 0.30
CA ARG A 199 -13.96 5.97 1.71
C ARG A 199 -15.24 5.14 1.88
N TYR A 200 -16.33 5.50 1.20
CA TYR A 200 -17.55 4.70 1.23
C TYR A 200 -17.36 3.31 0.62
N THR A 201 -16.59 3.20 -0.45
CA THR A 201 -16.19 1.91 -1.02
C THR A 201 -15.42 1.06 -0.01
N ALA A 202 -14.44 1.65 0.68
CA ALA A 202 -13.65 0.99 1.70
C ALA A 202 -14.47 0.51 2.91
N GLU A 203 -15.30 1.41 3.45
CA GLU A 203 -16.16 1.10 4.59
C GLU A 203 -17.14 -0.03 4.28
N SER A 204 -17.78 0.03 3.10
CA SER A 204 -18.71 -1.01 2.66
C SER A 204 -17.98 -2.34 2.46
N ALA A 205 -16.81 -2.31 1.81
CA ALA A 205 -16.01 -3.52 1.57
C ALA A 205 -15.57 -4.17 2.90
N GLY A 206 -15.07 -3.37 3.86
CA GLY A 206 -14.69 -3.88 5.17
C GLY A 206 -15.88 -4.47 5.95
N ARG A 207 -17.05 -3.83 5.90
CA ARG A 207 -18.26 -4.32 6.56
C ARG A 207 -18.77 -5.61 5.95
N ILE A 208 -18.82 -5.72 4.62
CA ILE A 208 -19.24 -6.93 3.90
C ILE A 208 -18.26 -8.06 4.16
N ALA A 209 -16.94 -7.79 4.04
CA ALA A 209 -15.91 -8.78 4.33
C ALA A 209 -15.98 -9.32 5.76
N GLY A 210 -16.34 -8.48 6.73
CA GLY A 210 -16.54 -8.89 8.12
C GLY A 210 -17.70 -9.90 8.33
N ARG A 211 -18.53 -10.13 7.33
CA ARG A 211 -19.61 -11.13 7.29
C ARG A 211 -19.28 -12.35 6.44
N CYS A 212 -18.15 -12.33 5.76
CA CYS A 212 -17.64 -13.41 4.91
C CYS A 212 -16.40 -14.02 5.58
N PRO A 213 -16.48 -15.23 6.19
CA PRO A 213 -15.40 -15.81 6.97
C PRO A 213 -14.07 -16.00 6.22
N GLU A 214 -14.12 -16.12 4.89
CA GLU A 214 -12.97 -16.27 4.01
C GLU A 214 -12.27 -14.96 3.63
N LEU A 215 -12.86 -13.80 3.99
CA LEU A 215 -12.33 -12.49 3.67
C LEU A 215 -11.79 -11.79 4.93
N ASP A 216 -10.70 -11.05 4.74
CA ASP A 216 -10.12 -10.18 5.76
C ASP A 216 -10.73 -8.77 5.61
N PRO A 217 -11.46 -8.27 6.63
CA PRO A 217 -12.10 -6.95 6.59
C PRO A 217 -11.12 -5.80 6.44
N GLU A 218 -9.93 -5.90 7.06
CA GLU A 218 -8.90 -4.87 6.97
C GLU A 218 -8.33 -4.79 5.55
N ARG A 219 -8.04 -5.93 4.94
CA ARG A 219 -7.59 -6.01 3.56
C ARG A 219 -8.64 -5.47 2.58
N ALA A 220 -9.91 -5.83 2.76
CA ALA A 220 -11.01 -5.31 1.95
C ALA A 220 -11.15 -3.78 2.07
N TYR A 221 -11.01 -3.24 3.28
CA TYR A 221 -10.99 -1.79 3.53
C TYR A 221 -9.83 -1.11 2.79
N ILE A 222 -8.61 -1.64 2.90
CA ILE A 222 -7.42 -1.12 2.22
C ILE A 222 -7.64 -1.08 0.70
N TYR A 223 -8.16 -2.15 0.13
CA TYR A 223 -8.42 -2.25 -1.30
C TYR A 223 -9.48 -1.25 -1.76
N GLY A 224 -10.54 -1.07 -0.98
CA GLY A 224 -11.54 -0.04 -1.22
C GLY A 224 -10.97 1.38 -1.18
N LEU A 225 -10.07 1.69 -0.23
CA LEU A 225 -9.40 2.99 -0.19
C LEU A 225 -8.53 3.27 -1.42
N LEU A 226 -7.87 2.25 -1.95
CA LEU A 226 -6.84 2.40 -2.98
C LEU A 226 -7.32 2.11 -4.40
N HIS A 227 -8.57 1.63 -4.61
CA HIS A 227 -9.04 1.24 -5.94
C HIS A 227 -8.94 2.37 -6.98
N ASP A 228 -9.22 3.59 -6.56
CA ASP A 228 -9.24 4.80 -7.40
C ASP A 228 -7.97 5.68 -7.24
N ILE A 229 -6.89 5.15 -6.65
CA ILE A 229 -5.69 5.92 -6.28
C ILE A 229 -5.00 6.62 -7.46
N GLY A 230 -5.17 6.12 -8.67
CA GLY A 230 -4.63 6.73 -9.89
C GLY A 230 -5.24 8.10 -10.22
N ARG A 231 -6.38 8.46 -9.63
CA ARG A 231 -6.94 9.83 -9.72
C ARG A 231 -6.02 10.89 -9.13
N LYS A 232 -5.03 10.48 -8.37
CA LYS A 232 -3.91 11.32 -7.91
C LYS A 232 -3.25 12.09 -9.06
N PHE A 233 -3.17 11.49 -10.24
CA PHE A 233 -2.45 12.04 -11.38
C PHE A 233 -3.29 13.00 -12.25
N GLY A 234 -4.55 13.24 -11.89
CA GLY A 234 -5.41 14.23 -12.52
C GLY A 234 -6.84 13.76 -12.77
N ILE A 235 -7.64 14.65 -13.38
CA ILE A 235 -8.99 14.35 -13.81
C ILE A 235 -8.90 13.57 -15.12
N SER A 236 -9.16 12.27 -15.05
CA SER A 236 -8.96 11.35 -16.16
C SER A 236 -10.10 10.35 -16.30
N GLY A 237 -10.21 9.76 -17.48
CA GLY A 237 -11.02 8.59 -17.79
C GLY A 237 -10.26 7.31 -17.44
N LEU A 238 -10.00 6.47 -18.45
CA LEU A 238 -9.31 5.17 -18.28
C LEU A 238 -7.90 5.31 -17.69
N ALA A 239 -7.24 6.47 -17.84
CA ALA A 239 -5.90 6.71 -17.33
C ALA A 239 -5.78 6.45 -15.82
N HIS A 240 -6.81 6.77 -14.99
CA HIS A 240 -6.69 6.50 -13.55
C HIS A 240 -6.52 5.01 -13.22
N VAL A 241 -7.10 4.13 -14.02
CA VAL A 241 -6.96 2.67 -13.83
C VAL A 241 -5.52 2.24 -14.11
N TYR A 242 -4.98 2.69 -15.26
CA TYR A 242 -3.61 2.41 -15.67
C TYR A 242 -2.58 2.97 -14.68
N ASP A 243 -2.72 4.25 -14.33
CA ASP A 243 -1.82 4.94 -13.42
C ASP A 243 -1.87 4.36 -12.00
N GLY A 244 -3.07 3.99 -11.51
CA GLY A 244 -3.28 3.37 -10.20
C GLY A 244 -2.60 2.01 -10.10
N TYR A 245 -2.75 1.19 -11.14
CA TYR A 245 -2.07 -0.11 -11.23
C TYR A 245 -0.56 0.05 -11.13
N HIS A 246 0.05 0.86 -11.99
CA HIS A 246 1.49 1.05 -12.03
C HIS A 246 2.04 1.68 -10.75
N TYR A 247 1.32 2.66 -10.19
CA TYR A 247 1.72 3.32 -8.95
C TYR A 247 1.84 2.35 -7.77
N LEU A 248 0.86 1.45 -7.60
CA LEU A 248 0.89 0.47 -6.51
C LEU A 248 1.83 -0.72 -6.81
N ALA A 249 1.92 -1.14 -8.07
CA ALA A 249 2.82 -2.20 -8.50
C ALA A 249 4.29 -1.82 -8.30
N ASP A 250 4.67 -0.58 -8.65
CA ASP A 250 6.00 -0.04 -8.40
C ASP A 250 6.37 -0.08 -6.92
N MET A 251 5.40 0.16 -6.02
CA MET A 251 5.58 0.08 -4.57
C MET A 251 5.67 -1.36 -4.03
N GLY A 252 5.51 -2.37 -4.89
CA GLY A 252 5.49 -3.77 -4.49
C GLY A 252 4.13 -4.27 -3.99
N TYR A 253 3.11 -3.43 -3.95
CA TYR A 253 1.74 -3.77 -3.50
C TYR A 253 0.91 -4.38 -4.64
N THR A 254 1.37 -5.52 -5.18
CA THR A 254 0.83 -6.10 -6.41
C THR A 254 -0.63 -6.53 -6.30
N ASN A 255 -1.10 -6.96 -5.11
CA ASN A 255 -2.52 -7.27 -4.94
C ASN A 255 -3.39 -6.01 -4.94
N ALA A 256 -2.98 -4.94 -4.25
CA ALA A 256 -3.69 -3.66 -4.31
C ALA A 256 -3.64 -3.05 -5.72
N ALA A 257 -2.53 -3.22 -6.45
CA ALA A 257 -2.40 -2.82 -7.85
C ALA A 257 -3.40 -3.59 -8.74
N ARG A 258 -3.53 -4.91 -8.54
CA ARG A 258 -4.54 -5.72 -9.22
C ARG A 258 -5.95 -5.16 -9.02
N ILE A 259 -6.32 -4.81 -7.79
CA ILE A 259 -7.62 -4.21 -7.49
C ILE A 259 -7.80 -2.85 -8.18
N ALA A 260 -6.78 -1.99 -8.17
CA ALA A 260 -6.82 -0.72 -8.90
C ALA A 260 -7.01 -0.91 -10.41
N LEU A 261 -6.54 -2.03 -10.97
CA LEU A 261 -6.78 -2.41 -12.35
C LEU A 261 -8.21 -2.96 -12.55
N THR A 262 -8.64 -3.91 -11.71
CA THR A 262 -9.82 -4.75 -11.98
C THR A 262 -11.15 -4.12 -11.57
N HIS A 263 -11.15 -3.11 -10.68
CA HIS A 263 -12.38 -2.54 -10.16
C HIS A 263 -13.35 -2.03 -11.24
N SER A 264 -12.83 -1.51 -12.34
CA SER A 264 -13.64 -0.98 -13.46
C SER A 264 -14.09 -2.05 -14.47
N PHE A 265 -13.60 -3.30 -14.37
CA PHE A 265 -13.79 -4.36 -15.37
C PHE A 265 -14.36 -5.65 -14.76
N ASN A 266 -15.65 -5.65 -14.42
CA ASN A 266 -16.27 -6.80 -13.77
C ASN A 266 -16.39 -8.07 -14.64
N ARG A 267 -15.94 -8.04 -15.92
CA ARG A 267 -15.92 -9.17 -16.88
C ARG A 267 -14.58 -9.36 -17.60
N LYS A 268 -13.49 -8.76 -17.14
CA LYS A 268 -12.16 -8.83 -17.79
C LYS A 268 -12.15 -8.32 -19.24
N ASP A 269 -13.00 -7.37 -19.57
CA ASP A 269 -13.11 -6.80 -20.91
C ASP A 269 -12.94 -5.28 -20.84
N ILE A 270 -11.90 -4.74 -21.48
CA ILE A 270 -11.62 -3.30 -21.48
C ILE A 270 -12.82 -2.48 -22.03
N ARG A 271 -13.65 -3.10 -22.90
CA ARG A 271 -14.86 -2.46 -23.45
C ARG A 271 -15.97 -2.28 -22.42
N ASP A 272 -15.84 -2.86 -21.22
CA ASP A 272 -16.77 -2.61 -20.11
C ASP A 272 -16.50 -1.28 -19.40
N TYR A 273 -15.39 -0.62 -19.72
CA TYR A 273 -15.11 0.70 -19.18
C TYR A 273 -16.13 1.73 -19.71
N ILE A 274 -16.70 2.50 -18.79
CA ILE A 274 -17.68 3.54 -19.10
C ILE A 274 -17.04 4.90 -18.86
N GLY A 275 -16.58 5.55 -19.93
CA GLY A 275 -15.86 6.81 -19.86
C GLY A 275 -14.95 7.03 -21.06
N LYS A 276 -14.02 7.96 -20.93
CA LYS A 276 -13.06 8.26 -22.00
C LYS A 276 -11.89 7.28 -21.96
N PHE A 277 -11.52 6.79 -23.14
CA PHE A 277 -10.27 6.05 -23.37
C PHE A 277 -9.16 7.08 -23.64
N ASP A 278 -8.70 7.73 -22.60
CA ASP A 278 -7.76 8.87 -22.64
C ASP A 278 -6.29 8.45 -22.45
N ILE A 279 -5.97 7.22 -22.79
CA ILE A 279 -4.61 6.65 -22.80
C ILE A 279 -4.24 6.17 -24.21
N ALA A 280 -2.93 6.08 -24.47
CA ALA A 280 -2.41 5.58 -25.73
C ALA A 280 -2.79 4.11 -25.98
N GLN A 281 -2.81 3.70 -27.26
CA GLN A 281 -3.21 2.36 -27.64
C GLN A 281 -2.38 1.27 -26.95
N TYR A 282 -1.06 1.45 -26.83
CA TYR A 282 -0.20 0.49 -26.15
C TYR A 282 -0.61 0.25 -24.67
N ALA A 283 -1.07 1.28 -23.96
CA ALA A 283 -1.54 1.16 -22.58
C ALA A 283 -2.92 0.45 -22.52
N GLN A 284 -3.79 0.65 -23.53
CA GLN A 284 -5.05 -0.10 -23.64
C GLN A 284 -4.78 -1.59 -23.93
N ASP A 285 -3.80 -1.88 -24.77
CA ASP A 285 -3.38 -3.25 -25.08
C ASP A 285 -2.78 -3.92 -23.84
N GLU A 286 -1.97 -3.20 -23.06
CA GLU A 286 -1.42 -3.69 -21.79
C GLU A 286 -2.51 -4.00 -20.77
N ILE A 287 -3.49 -3.11 -20.55
CA ILE A 287 -4.66 -3.40 -19.72
C ILE A 287 -5.36 -4.67 -20.18
N SER A 288 -5.58 -4.82 -21.48
CA SER A 288 -6.27 -5.99 -22.04
C SER A 288 -5.50 -7.29 -21.79
N MET A 289 -4.18 -7.26 -21.91
CA MET A 289 -3.30 -8.40 -21.60
C MET A 289 -3.34 -8.75 -20.11
N LEU A 290 -3.19 -7.75 -19.23
CA LEU A 290 -3.24 -7.94 -17.78
C LEU A 290 -4.59 -8.54 -17.34
N LEU A 291 -5.70 -8.03 -17.88
CA LEU A 291 -7.04 -8.55 -17.57
C LEU A 291 -7.23 -10.00 -18.04
N ALA A 292 -6.60 -10.40 -19.15
CA ALA A 292 -6.68 -11.77 -19.65
C ALA A 292 -5.96 -12.77 -18.72
N ASP A 293 -4.82 -12.35 -18.13
CA ASP A 293 -3.99 -13.20 -17.29
C ASP A 293 -4.45 -13.26 -15.82
N ILE A 294 -5.18 -12.25 -15.34
CA ILE A 294 -5.65 -12.18 -13.95
C ILE A 294 -6.82 -13.14 -13.73
N GLU A 295 -6.75 -13.97 -12.70
CA GLU A 295 -7.92 -14.66 -12.15
C GLU A 295 -8.52 -13.81 -11.01
N TYR A 296 -9.82 -13.48 -11.15
CA TYR A 296 -10.54 -12.70 -10.14
C TYR A 296 -10.81 -13.57 -8.92
N ASP A 297 -10.46 -13.04 -7.76
CA ASP A 297 -10.88 -13.58 -6.48
C ASP A 297 -12.06 -12.79 -5.88
N ASP A 298 -12.46 -13.16 -4.67
CA ASP A 298 -13.57 -12.49 -3.99
C ASP A 298 -13.29 -11.02 -3.65
N TYR A 299 -12.02 -10.62 -3.51
CA TYR A 299 -11.69 -9.21 -3.31
C TYR A 299 -11.93 -8.38 -4.57
N ASP A 300 -11.59 -8.90 -5.77
CA ASP A 300 -11.93 -8.22 -7.04
C ASP A 300 -13.44 -8.02 -7.14
N CYS A 301 -14.20 -9.10 -6.92
CA CYS A 301 -15.65 -9.10 -6.96
C CYS A 301 -16.27 -8.14 -5.93
N LEU A 302 -15.75 -8.14 -4.71
CA LEU A 302 -16.22 -7.29 -3.62
C LEU A 302 -16.00 -5.80 -3.91
N ILE A 303 -14.79 -5.44 -4.35
CA ILE A 303 -14.49 -4.03 -4.65
C ILE A 303 -15.29 -3.54 -5.86
N GLN A 304 -15.47 -4.38 -6.90
CA GLN A 304 -16.36 -4.05 -8.03
C GLN A 304 -17.80 -3.79 -7.59
N LEU A 305 -18.33 -4.57 -6.64
CA LEU A 305 -19.66 -4.36 -6.09
C LEU A 305 -19.73 -3.08 -5.25
N CYS A 306 -18.76 -2.88 -4.35
CA CYS A 306 -18.73 -1.71 -3.46
C CYS A 306 -18.56 -0.40 -4.24
N ASP A 307 -17.70 -0.37 -5.27
CA ASP A 307 -17.59 0.77 -6.21
C ASP A 307 -18.93 1.05 -6.92
N ALA A 308 -19.65 -0.01 -7.32
CA ALA A 308 -20.92 0.12 -8.03
C ALA A 308 -22.09 0.60 -7.15
N ILE A 309 -21.98 0.61 -5.82
CA ILE A 309 -22.99 1.13 -4.90
C ILE A 309 -22.57 2.42 -4.18
N ALA A 310 -21.27 2.78 -4.22
CA ALA A 310 -20.74 3.97 -3.56
C ALA A 310 -20.88 5.22 -4.43
N LYS A 311 -21.24 6.34 -3.81
CA LYS A 311 -21.16 7.71 -4.32
C LYS A 311 -20.35 8.56 -3.34
N ALA A 312 -20.05 9.80 -3.71
CA ALA A 312 -19.34 10.71 -2.82
C ALA A 312 -20.18 11.15 -1.60
N ASP A 313 -21.48 10.96 -1.65
CA ASP A 313 -22.46 11.35 -0.63
C ASP A 313 -23.10 10.15 0.10
N GLY A 314 -22.60 8.93 -0.16
CA GLY A 314 -23.04 7.71 0.55
C GLY A 314 -23.27 6.50 -0.33
N ILE A 315 -23.83 5.46 0.28
CA ILE A 315 -24.19 4.21 -0.38
C ILE A 315 -25.61 4.36 -0.94
N VAL A 316 -25.80 3.94 -2.19
CA VAL A 316 -27.07 4.01 -2.91
C VAL A 316 -27.46 2.66 -3.49
N PRO A 317 -28.75 2.45 -3.85
CA PRO A 317 -29.16 1.25 -4.55
C PRO A 317 -28.36 1.06 -5.85
N LEU A 318 -27.93 -0.18 -6.11
CA LEU A 318 -27.10 -0.56 -7.25
C LEU A 318 -27.68 -0.07 -8.59
N GLU A 319 -28.99 -0.30 -8.77
CA GLU A 319 -29.69 0.12 -10.00
C GLU A 319 -29.79 1.64 -10.14
N GLU A 320 -29.95 2.36 -9.02
CA GLU A 320 -29.90 3.82 -9.00
C GLU A 320 -28.54 4.32 -9.50
N ARG A 321 -27.47 3.76 -8.96
CA ARG A 321 -26.10 4.12 -9.37
C ARG A 321 -25.81 3.80 -10.83
N MET A 322 -26.21 2.60 -11.28
CA MET A 322 -26.03 2.20 -12.69
C MET A 322 -26.83 3.10 -13.65
N ASN A 323 -28.07 3.49 -13.27
CA ASN A 323 -28.90 4.42 -14.05
C ASN A 323 -28.29 5.84 -14.08
N ASP A 324 -27.70 6.31 -12.97
CA ASP A 324 -26.99 7.58 -12.91
C ASP A 324 -25.78 7.60 -13.86
N VAL A 325 -24.99 6.53 -13.86
CA VAL A 325 -23.86 6.35 -14.80
C VAL A 325 -24.35 6.31 -16.24
N LYS A 326 -25.41 5.55 -16.52
CA LYS A 326 -26.03 5.48 -17.85
C LYS A 326 -26.50 6.85 -18.33
N LYS A 327 -27.10 7.65 -17.46
CA LYS A 327 -27.55 9.01 -17.78
C LYS A 327 -26.39 9.96 -18.12
N ARG A 328 -25.29 9.86 -17.36
CA ARG A 328 -24.11 10.71 -17.57
C ARG A 328 -23.33 10.39 -18.84
N HIS A 329 -23.25 9.11 -19.20
CA HIS A 329 -22.45 8.63 -20.34
C HIS A 329 -23.27 8.24 -21.57
N GLY A 330 -24.60 8.24 -21.47
CA GLY A 330 -25.52 7.89 -22.57
C GLY A 330 -25.71 6.38 -22.77
N TYR A 331 -24.94 5.53 -22.11
CA TYR A 331 -25.03 4.06 -22.22
C TYR A 331 -24.55 3.36 -20.93
N TYR A 332 -24.93 2.09 -20.80
CA TYR A 332 -24.38 1.16 -19.82
C TYR A 332 -24.39 -0.25 -20.46
N PRO A 333 -23.25 -0.96 -20.57
CA PRO A 333 -23.21 -2.27 -21.20
C PRO A 333 -24.11 -3.27 -20.46
N GLN A 334 -25.06 -3.92 -21.17
CA GLN A 334 -26.01 -4.84 -20.54
C GLN A 334 -25.32 -5.96 -19.77
N LYS A 335 -24.27 -6.55 -20.35
CA LYS A 335 -23.52 -7.63 -19.69
C LYS A 335 -22.81 -7.19 -18.39
N LYS A 336 -22.37 -5.92 -18.34
CA LYS A 336 -21.81 -5.33 -17.10
C LYS A 336 -22.91 -5.12 -16.07
N TRP A 337 -24.10 -4.68 -16.51
CA TRP A 337 -25.28 -4.53 -15.68
C TRP A 337 -25.67 -5.86 -15.02
N ASP A 338 -25.83 -6.92 -15.84
CA ASP A 338 -26.21 -8.25 -15.38
C ASP A 338 -25.15 -8.82 -14.41
N ARG A 339 -23.86 -8.56 -14.68
CA ARG A 339 -22.79 -8.99 -13.78
C ARG A 339 -22.84 -8.28 -12.44
N ASN A 340 -23.18 -6.99 -12.39
CA ASN A 340 -23.36 -6.27 -11.13
C ASN A 340 -24.52 -6.82 -10.29
N LEU A 341 -25.64 -7.17 -10.92
CA LEU A 341 -26.74 -7.82 -10.23
C LEU A 341 -26.33 -9.19 -9.66
N TRP A 342 -25.59 -9.97 -10.47
CA TRP A 342 -25.03 -11.23 -10.02
C TRP A 342 -24.06 -11.05 -8.82
N LEU A 343 -23.19 -10.02 -8.83
CA LEU A 343 -22.29 -9.74 -7.71
C LEU A 343 -23.08 -9.44 -6.42
N LYS A 344 -24.18 -8.69 -6.54
CA LYS A 344 -25.06 -8.43 -5.39
C LYS A 344 -25.61 -9.73 -4.81
N GLU A 345 -26.25 -10.57 -5.63
CA GLU A 345 -26.81 -11.86 -5.22
C GLU A 345 -25.72 -12.77 -4.62
N TYR A 346 -24.54 -12.82 -5.24
CA TYR A 346 -23.40 -13.61 -4.77
C TYR A 346 -22.96 -13.25 -3.36
N PHE A 347 -22.82 -11.96 -3.04
CA PHE A 347 -22.43 -11.55 -1.69
C PHE A 347 -23.58 -11.64 -0.69
N GLU A 348 -24.83 -11.40 -1.08
CA GLU A 348 -25.99 -11.64 -0.21
C GLU A 348 -26.11 -13.13 0.19
N GLU A 349 -25.83 -14.04 -0.75
CA GLU A 349 -25.77 -15.47 -0.45
C GLU A 349 -24.62 -15.82 0.48
N LYS A 350 -23.40 -15.26 0.25
CA LYS A 350 -22.24 -15.48 1.13
C LYS A 350 -22.47 -14.97 2.55
N MET A 351 -23.05 -13.80 2.70
CA MET A 351 -23.32 -13.17 3.99
C MET A 351 -24.55 -13.72 4.71
N GLN A 352 -25.49 -14.33 3.99
CA GLN A 352 -26.83 -14.66 4.45
C GLN A 352 -27.56 -13.41 5.00
N GLU A 353 -27.30 -12.25 4.39
CA GLU A 353 -27.80 -10.94 4.80
C GLU A 353 -27.98 -10.04 3.58
N GLU A 354 -28.94 -9.12 3.61
CA GLU A 354 -29.18 -8.11 2.58
C GLU A 354 -27.99 -7.16 2.44
N LEU A 355 -27.59 -6.87 1.18
CA LEU A 355 -26.40 -6.07 0.85
C LEU A 355 -26.35 -4.73 1.61
N TYR A 356 -27.46 -3.99 1.61
CA TYR A 356 -27.46 -2.63 2.17
C TYR A 356 -27.50 -2.60 3.69
N GLN A 357 -27.94 -3.67 4.35
CA GLN A 357 -27.80 -3.83 5.80
C GLN A 357 -26.31 -4.04 6.15
N ALA A 358 -25.64 -4.87 5.39
CA ALA A 358 -24.22 -5.14 5.59
C ALA A 358 -23.34 -3.94 5.21
N ALA A 359 -23.54 -3.34 4.04
CA ALA A 359 -22.75 -2.22 3.53
C ALA A 359 -22.85 -0.93 4.36
N GLY A 360 -23.99 -0.77 5.08
CA GLY A 360 -24.33 0.46 5.79
C GLY A 360 -24.98 1.48 4.84
N THR A 361 -26.26 1.75 5.03
CA THR A 361 -26.92 2.88 4.37
C THR A 361 -26.36 4.18 4.93
N ALA A 362 -26.19 5.21 4.10
CA ALA A 362 -26.07 6.56 4.60
C ALA A 362 -27.35 6.88 5.38
N GLU A 363 -27.27 6.99 6.70
CA GLU A 363 -28.34 7.62 7.47
C GLU A 363 -28.50 9.03 6.89
N LYS A 364 -29.60 9.25 6.18
CA LYS A 364 -30.00 10.62 5.88
C LYS A 364 -30.16 11.29 7.23
N PRO A 365 -29.45 12.41 7.52
CA PRO A 365 -29.72 13.14 8.73
C PRO A 365 -31.23 13.44 8.73
N GLU A 366 -31.96 12.98 9.75
CA GLU A 366 -33.34 13.39 9.96
C GLU A 366 -33.35 14.91 9.99
N VAL A 367 -33.94 15.51 8.97
CA VAL A 367 -34.29 16.93 8.99
C VAL A 367 -35.38 17.03 10.06
N THR A 368 -34.97 17.22 11.32
CA THR A 368 -35.89 17.62 12.38
C THR A 368 -36.40 19.01 12.00
N GLY A 369 -37.49 19.01 11.26
CA GLY A 369 -38.30 20.21 11.06
C GLY A 369 -38.84 20.64 12.40
N HIS A 370 -38.26 21.68 12.96
CA HIS A 370 -38.95 22.49 13.95
C HIS A 370 -39.81 23.50 13.20
N ALA A 371 -41.12 23.26 13.34
CA ALA A 371 -42.21 24.21 13.00
C ALA A 371 -42.13 25.46 13.92
#